data_dbe14ab5276e1c6d7370a39926fcf69b
#
_entry.id   dbe14ab5276e1c6d7370a39926fcf69b
#
_cell.length_a   1.000
_cell.length_b   1.000
_cell.length_c   1.000
_cell.angle_alpha   90.00
_cell.angle_beta   90.00
_cell.angle_gamma   90.00
#
_symmetry.space_group_name_H-M   'P 1'
#
loop_
_entity.id
_entity.type
_entity.pdbx_description
1 polymer ?
#
loop_
_entity_poly.entity_id
_entity_poly.type
_entity_poly.pdbx_seq_one_letter_code
_entity_poly.pdbx_strand_id
1 'polypeptide(L)'
;HFVTSPPMVAKNRLITGGWIFDNQANFEPSGAIRAFNATTGAIEWAWDVGHNPETWKPGPNDELTRDTPNAWGVYTADLDLGLVYIPTGNSPPDNWGGSRRPFDDASSSATVALDIETGQRRWIYQTVHHDLWDMDIPSGPSMVDLPGPNGESIPALVQSTKRGEFFVLDRRTGEPVPGYPVAEKPVPTAGHLADDRVSPTQPYPTAMPSLTPPDLKESDMWGATLLDQMICRIEYRQSAYDGQFTPPHLGKTTIVYPAFYGVIDWQGITIDPQRKLLLANASYLPFRIRLEKRHTLEGPGTLPKWDGKGEEPAAKGDALSVSPDYGTPYIAYTNPWLNPLQIPCKG
;
A
#
# COMPACT_ATOMS: atom_id res chain seq x y z
N HIS A 1 3.47 -13.35 10.26
CA HIS A 1 2.17 -13.37 9.58
C HIS A 1 1.04 -13.28 10.58
N PHE A 2 0.17 -12.29 10.42
CA PHE A 2 -0.97 -12.05 11.32
C PHE A 2 -2.23 -11.83 10.50
N VAL A 3 -3.36 -12.36 10.98
CA VAL A 3 -4.66 -11.97 10.45
C VAL A 3 -5.07 -10.69 11.17
N THR A 4 -4.90 -9.55 10.50
CA THR A 4 -5.13 -8.22 11.07
C THR A 4 -6.56 -7.74 10.91
N SER A 5 -7.27 -8.28 9.91
CA SER A 5 -8.66 -7.91 9.61
C SER A 5 -9.60 -9.08 9.79
N PRO A 6 -10.87 -8.82 10.12
CA PRO A 6 -11.85 -9.90 10.22
C PRO A 6 -11.97 -10.63 8.87
N PRO A 7 -12.00 -11.98 8.88
CA PRO A 7 -12.22 -12.74 7.67
C PRO A 7 -13.57 -12.36 7.01
N MET A 8 -13.59 -12.31 5.70
CA MET A 8 -14.82 -12.10 4.93
C MET A 8 -15.57 -13.42 4.78
N VAL A 9 -16.82 -13.42 5.20
CA VAL A 9 -17.73 -14.56 4.95
C VAL A 9 -18.57 -14.24 3.73
N ALA A 10 -18.40 -15.01 2.66
CA ALA A 10 -19.12 -14.87 1.42
C ALA A 10 -19.59 -16.23 0.90
N LYS A 11 -20.91 -16.40 0.71
CA LYS A 11 -21.51 -17.70 0.47
C LYS A 11 -21.09 -18.69 1.58
N ASN A 12 -20.58 -19.89 1.26
CA ASN A 12 -20.07 -20.84 2.25
C ASN A 12 -18.54 -20.79 2.39
N ARG A 13 -17.92 -19.63 2.21
CA ARG A 13 -16.47 -19.45 2.26
C ARG A 13 -16.07 -18.41 3.28
N LEU A 14 -15.01 -18.72 4.01
CA LEU A 14 -14.30 -17.80 4.87
C LEU A 14 -13.01 -17.41 4.14
N ILE A 15 -12.96 -16.16 3.66
CA ILE A 15 -11.84 -15.62 2.87
C ILE A 15 -10.97 -14.78 3.78
N THR A 16 -9.68 -15.07 3.80
CA THR A 16 -8.73 -14.35 4.65
C THR A 16 -7.37 -14.21 3.97
N GLY A 17 -6.76 -13.09 4.19
CA GLY A 17 -5.34 -12.84 3.97
C GLY A 17 -4.67 -12.52 5.29
N GLY A 18 -3.84 -11.52 5.31
CA GLY A 18 -3.23 -11.05 6.54
C GLY A 18 -2.06 -10.12 6.26
N TRP A 19 -1.61 -9.49 7.31
CA TRP A 19 -0.38 -8.74 7.31
C TRP A 19 0.81 -9.70 7.46
N ILE A 20 1.79 -9.58 6.61
CA ILE A 20 3.11 -10.16 6.83
C ILE A 20 3.96 -9.12 7.56
N PHE A 21 4.91 -9.57 8.34
CA PHE A 21 5.84 -8.66 9.01
C PHE A 21 6.92 -8.25 8.00
N ASP A 22 6.50 -7.42 7.03
CA ASP A 22 7.33 -6.93 5.93
C ASP A 22 8.46 -6.01 6.41
N ASN A 23 9.40 -5.71 5.52
CA ASN A 23 10.59 -4.90 5.80
C ASN A 23 11.56 -5.48 6.83
N GLN A 24 11.52 -6.79 7.10
CA GLN A 24 12.49 -7.46 7.95
C GLN A 24 13.59 -8.13 7.11
N ALA A 25 13.23 -8.83 6.05
CA ALA A 25 14.17 -9.55 5.19
C ALA A 25 13.59 -9.79 3.79
N ASN A 26 14.45 -10.10 2.82
CA ASN A 26 14.05 -10.58 1.49
C ASN A 26 13.67 -12.07 1.50
N PHE A 27 13.02 -12.54 2.49
CA PHE A 27 12.54 -13.92 2.62
C PHE A 27 11.29 -13.96 3.49
N GLU A 28 10.42 -13.00 3.29
CA GLU A 28 9.19 -12.83 4.03
C GLU A 28 8.18 -13.95 3.72
N PRO A 29 7.24 -14.22 4.61
CA PRO A 29 6.14 -15.13 4.32
C PRO A 29 5.33 -14.71 3.09
N SER A 30 4.57 -15.63 2.51
CA SER A 30 3.65 -15.33 1.42
C SER A 30 2.50 -14.43 1.87
N GLY A 31 2.14 -13.45 1.04
CA GLY A 31 0.93 -12.65 1.16
C GLY A 31 -0.33 -13.31 0.58
N ALA A 32 -0.28 -14.58 0.23
CA ALA A 32 -1.38 -15.29 -0.42
C ALA A 32 -2.70 -15.21 0.36
N ILE A 33 -3.78 -15.03 -0.38
CA ILE A 33 -5.16 -14.99 0.11
C ILE A 33 -5.76 -16.39 0.00
N ARG A 34 -6.46 -16.83 1.04
CA ARG A 34 -7.01 -18.19 1.13
C ARG A 34 -8.49 -18.16 1.42
N ALA A 35 -9.20 -19.13 0.87
CA ALA A 35 -10.58 -19.41 1.22
C ALA A 35 -10.72 -20.80 1.84
N PHE A 36 -11.47 -20.84 2.90
CA PHE A 36 -11.80 -22.05 3.61
C PHE A 36 -13.31 -22.28 3.56
N ASN A 37 -13.72 -23.53 3.46
CA ASN A 37 -15.12 -23.89 3.64
C ASN A 37 -15.57 -23.51 5.04
N ALA A 38 -16.59 -22.67 5.15
CA ALA A 38 -17.04 -22.12 6.43
C ALA A 38 -17.62 -23.18 7.38
N THR A 39 -18.00 -24.37 6.86
CA THR A 39 -18.58 -25.47 7.64
C THR A 39 -17.52 -26.48 8.05
N THR A 40 -16.61 -26.85 7.14
CA THR A 40 -15.64 -27.94 7.35
C THR A 40 -14.25 -27.44 7.73
N GLY A 41 -13.93 -26.17 7.48
CA GLY A 41 -12.60 -25.61 7.66
C GLY A 41 -11.58 -26.05 6.59
N ALA A 42 -11.99 -26.84 5.60
CA ALA A 42 -11.10 -27.28 4.54
C ALA A 42 -10.72 -26.10 3.63
N ILE A 43 -9.45 -26.02 3.19
CA ILE A 43 -9.02 -25.05 2.20
C ILE A 43 -9.65 -25.39 0.85
N GLU A 44 -10.28 -24.41 0.20
CA GLU A 44 -10.92 -24.59 -1.10
C GLU A 44 -10.09 -23.99 -2.23
N TRP A 45 -9.51 -22.81 -1.99
CA TRP A 45 -8.60 -22.17 -2.93
C TRP A 45 -7.61 -21.25 -2.22
N ALA A 46 -6.54 -20.93 -2.91
CA ALA A 46 -5.65 -19.82 -2.59
C ALA A 46 -5.37 -18.99 -3.85
N TRP A 47 -5.26 -17.70 -3.68
CA TRP A 47 -4.71 -16.82 -4.69
C TRP A 47 -3.30 -16.43 -4.27
N ASP A 48 -2.33 -16.92 -5.02
CA ASP A 48 -0.90 -16.64 -4.83
C ASP A 48 -0.37 -16.03 -6.14
N VAL A 49 0.14 -14.82 -6.06
CA VAL A 49 0.56 -14.04 -7.24
C VAL A 49 1.68 -14.67 -8.05
N GLY A 50 2.48 -15.55 -7.45
CA GLY A 50 3.55 -16.29 -8.11
C GLY A 50 3.09 -17.56 -8.83
N HIS A 51 1.83 -17.94 -8.68
CA HIS A 51 1.25 -19.11 -9.32
C HIS A 51 0.18 -18.70 -10.36
N ASN A 52 0.00 -19.54 -11.38
CA ASN A 52 -1.07 -19.31 -12.34
C ASN A 52 -2.43 -19.61 -11.67
N PRO A 53 -3.29 -18.60 -11.48
CA PRO A 53 -4.55 -18.77 -10.76
C PRO A 53 -5.55 -19.67 -11.46
N GLU A 54 -5.38 -19.92 -12.78
CA GLU A 54 -6.30 -20.77 -13.55
C GLU A 54 -6.01 -22.27 -13.40
N THR A 55 -4.73 -22.60 -13.14
CA THR A 55 -4.27 -23.99 -13.16
C THR A 55 -3.79 -24.49 -11.82
N TRP A 56 -3.32 -23.59 -10.94
CA TRP A 56 -2.79 -23.98 -9.64
C TRP A 56 -3.90 -24.08 -8.59
N LYS A 57 -3.85 -25.18 -7.83
CA LYS A 57 -4.68 -25.38 -6.64
C LYS A 57 -3.77 -25.77 -5.48
N PRO A 58 -3.92 -25.13 -4.31
CA PRO A 58 -3.05 -25.43 -3.18
C PRO A 58 -3.27 -26.86 -2.69
N GLY A 59 -2.16 -27.59 -2.58
CA GLY A 59 -2.10 -28.85 -1.83
C GLY A 59 -1.65 -28.61 -0.38
N PRO A 60 -1.77 -29.63 0.49
CA PRO A 60 -1.42 -29.49 1.89
C PRO A 60 0.07 -29.25 2.16
N ASN A 61 0.94 -29.55 1.20
CA ASN A 61 2.39 -29.38 1.29
C ASN A 61 2.95 -28.40 0.25
N ASP A 62 2.09 -27.68 -0.46
CA ASP A 62 2.56 -26.72 -1.46
C ASP A 62 3.16 -25.50 -0.77
N GLU A 63 4.33 -25.11 -1.25
CA GLU A 63 4.96 -23.87 -0.83
C GLU A 63 4.32 -22.70 -1.56
N LEU A 64 3.92 -21.69 -0.78
CA LEU A 64 3.41 -20.43 -1.30
C LEU A 64 4.57 -19.52 -1.65
N THR A 65 4.38 -18.68 -2.65
CA THR A 65 5.39 -17.72 -3.11
C THR A 65 5.68 -16.69 -2.01
N ARG A 66 6.94 -16.60 -1.61
CA ARG A 66 7.41 -15.65 -0.59
C ARG A 66 7.64 -14.27 -1.18
N ASP A 67 7.75 -13.27 -0.31
CA ASP A 67 8.00 -11.87 -0.68
C ASP A 67 6.96 -11.33 -1.66
N THR A 68 5.69 -11.61 -1.40
CA THR A 68 4.58 -11.18 -2.26
C THR A 68 3.72 -10.13 -1.55
N PRO A 69 3.03 -9.25 -2.30
CA PRO A 69 2.05 -8.34 -1.72
C PRO A 69 1.07 -9.09 -0.83
N ASN A 70 0.77 -8.51 0.33
CA ASN A 70 -0.16 -9.05 1.30
C ASN A 70 -1.57 -8.44 1.12
N ALA A 71 -2.51 -8.83 1.99
CA ALA A 71 -3.85 -8.25 2.02
C ALA A 71 -4.29 -8.13 3.49
N TRP A 72 -3.83 -7.06 4.11
CA TRP A 72 -3.98 -6.80 5.54
C TRP A 72 -5.24 -6.02 5.90
N GLY A 73 -5.85 -5.35 4.91
CA GLY A 73 -7.10 -4.60 5.07
C GLY A 73 -8.36 -5.47 5.10
N VAL A 74 -9.51 -4.84 5.26
CA VAL A 74 -10.81 -5.51 5.16
C VAL A 74 -11.20 -5.73 3.69
N TYR A 75 -12.05 -6.71 3.42
CA TYR A 75 -12.54 -7.04 2.09
C TYR A 75 -14.00 -6.65 1.92
N THR A 76 -14.43 -6.55 0.66
CA THR A 76 -15.84 -6.30 0.31
C THR A 76 -16.29 -7.37 -0.68
N ALA A 77 -17.48 -7.94 -0.50
CA ALA A 77 -17.99 -8.98 -1.37
C ALA A 77 -19.30 -8.57 -2.03
N ASP A 78 -19.42 -8.83 -3.33
CA ASP A 78 -20.64 -8.73 -4.11
C ASP A 78 -21.16 -10.13 -4.40
N LEU A 79 -22.22 -10.53 -3.69
CA LEU A 79 -22.78 -11.87 -3.80
C LEU A 79 -23.52 -12.11 -5.11
N ASP A 80 -24.06 -11.05 -5.71
CA ASP A 80 -24.81 -11.12 -6.97
C ASP A 80 -23.84 -11.33 -8.14
N LEU A 81 -22.71 -10.63 -8.16
CA LEU A 81 -21.64 -10.82 -9.13
C LEU A 81 -20.74 -12.02 -8.80
N GLY A 82 -20.82 -12.54 -7.58
CA GLY A 82 -19.95 -13.63 -7.12
C GLY A 82 -18.47 -13.23 -6.96
N LEU A 83 -18.21 -11.97 -6.66
CA LEU A 83 -16.87 -11.39 -6.57
C LEU A 83 -16.54 -10.92 -5.15
N VAL A 84 -15.28 -11.08 -4.75
CA VAL A 84 -14.70 -10.45 -3.58
C VAL A 84 -13.62 -9.47 -4.04
N TYR A 85 -13.68 -8.25 -3.49
CA TYR A 85 -12.74 -7.16 -3.78
C TYR A 85 -11.76 -7.05 -2.62
N ILE A 86 -10.50 -7.18 -2.94
CA ILE A 86 -9.41 -7.30 -1.98
C ILE A 86 -8.41 -6.19 -2.23
N PRO A 87 -8.19 -5.30 -1.26
CA PRO A 87 -7.10 -4.34 -1.32
C PRO A 87 -5.78 -5.04 -1.04
N THR A 88 -4.78 -4.85 -1.89
CA THR A 88 -3.45 -5.43 -1.69
C THR A 88 -2.49 -4.44 -1.09
N GLY A 89 -1.63 -4.95 -0.23
CA GLY A 89 -0.49 -4.26 0.33
C GLY A 89 0.59 -3.97 -0.69
N ASN A 90 1.64 -3.26 -0.26
CA ASN A 90 2.83 -3.08 -1.06
C ASN A 90 3.64 -4.38 -1.16
N SER A 91 4.48 -4.50 -2.16
CA SER A 91 5.44 -5.61 -2.25
C SER A 91 6.67 -5.29 -1.41
N PRO A 92 7.09 -6.18 -0.49
CA PRO A 92 8.28 -5.94 0.32
C PRO A 92 9.57 -5.99 -0.53
N PRO A 93 10.60 -5.21 -0.13
CA PRO A 93 10.57 -4.15 0.86
C PRO A 93 9.89 -2.89 0.33
N ASP A 94 9.28 -2.10 1.22
CA ASP A 94 8.42 -0.98 0.82
C ASP A 94 9.14 0.16 0.11
N ASN A 95 10.39 0.43 0.50
CA ASN A 95 11.09 1.63 0.05
C ASN A 95 12.18 1.36 -1.00
N TRP A 96 12.28 0.13 -1.47
CA TRP A 96 13.18 -0.28 -2.56
C TRP A 96 12.58 -1.44 -3.34
N GLY A 97 12.44 -1.28 -4.64
CA GLY A 97 11.77 -2.24 -5.51
C GLY A 97 12.71 -3.03 -6.44
N GLY A 98 14.04 -2.91 -6.26
CA GLY A 98 15.01 -3.50 -7.19
C GLY A 98 15.00 -5.04 -7.27
N SER A 99 14.45 -5.73 -6.26
CA SER A 99 14.27 -7.19 -6.25
C SER A 99 12.87 -7.66 -6.66
N ARG A 100 11.92 -6.75 -6.88
CA ARG A 100 10.53 -7.11 -7.19
C ARG A 100 10.41 -7.80 -8.53
N ARG A 101 9.71 -8.93 -8.53
CA ARG A 101 9.39 -9.68 -9.74
C ARG A 101 8.21 -9.01 -10.47
N PRO A 102 8.03 -9.21 -11.78
CA PRO A 102 6.95 -8.56 -12.53
C PRO A 102 5.55 -8.82 -11.95
N PHE A 103 5.29 -10.00 -11.40
CA PHE A 103 4.00 -10.34 -10.82
C PHE A 103 3.78 -9.71 -9.42
N ASP A 104 4.85 -9.50 -8.64
CA ASP A 104 4.77 -8.78 -7.36
C ASP A 104 4.38 -7.33 -7.61
N ASP A 105 5.11 -6.69 -8.52
CA ASP A 105 4.92 -5.30 -8.87
C ASP A 105 3.53 -5.03 -9.49
N ALA A 106 3.08 -5.93 -10.36
CA ALA A 106 1.75 -5.83 -10.96
C ALA A 106 0.58 -6.05 -9.98
N SER A 107 0.85 -6.66 -8.82
CA SER A 107 -0.17 -7.01 -7.82
C SER A 107 -0.09 -6.17 -6.55
N SER A 108 0.88 -5.26 -6.49
CA SER A 108 1.14 -4.35 -5.37
C SER A 108 0.23 -3.13 -5.45
N SER A 109 -0.20 -2.62 -4.29
CA SER A 109 -0.95 -1.36 -4.14
C SER A 109 -2.16 -1.29 -5.10
N ALA A 110 -2.96 -2.37 -5.11
CA ALA A 110 -4.03 -2.59 -6.07
C ALA A 110 -5.33 -3.06 -5.42
N THR A 111 -6.45 -2.86 -6.11
CA THR A 111 -7.70 -3.56 -5.82
C THR A 111 -7.80 -4.76 -6.75
N VAL A 112 -7.98 -5.93 -6.18
CA VAL A 112 -8.09 -7.20 -6.91
C VAL A 112 -9.50 -7.75 -6.75
N ALA A 113 -10.14 -8.16 -7.84
CA ALA A 113 -11.38 -8.91 -7.80
C ALA A 113 -11.12 -10.39 -8.04
N LEU A 114 -11.50 -11.20 -7.06
CA LEU A 114 -11.45 -12.66 -7.17
C LEU A 114 -12.86 -13.24 -7.22
N ASP A 115 -13.02 -14.29 -7.96
CA ASP A 115 -14.23 -15.11 -7.93
C ASP A 115 -14.35 -15.81 -6.58
N ILE A 116 -15.47 -15.64 -5.90
CA ILE A 116 -15.68 -16.17 -4.55
C ILE A 116 -15.56 -17.71 -4.52
N GLU A 117 -15.98 -18.38 -5.58
CA GLU A 117 -16.03 -19.86 -5.60
C GLU A 117 -14.72 -20.50 -5.99
N THR A 118 -13.95 -19.85 -6.87
CA THR A 118 -12.76 -20.46 -7.47
C THR A 118 -11.45 -19.82 -7.07
N GLY A 119 -11.48 -18.60 -6.52
CA GLY A 119 -10.28 -17.78 -6.25
C GLY A 119 -9.62 -17.23 -7.52
N GLN A 120 -10.20 -17.47 -8.71
CA GLN A 120 -9.66 -16.94 -9.95
C GLN A 120 -9.74 -15.42 -9.97
N ARG A 121 -8.65 -14.78 -10.38
CA ARG A 121 -8.62 -13.34 -10.57
C ARG A 121 -9.46 -12.95 -11.80
N ARG A 122 -10.43 -12.07 -11.58
CA ARG A 122 -11.27 -11.52 -12.63
C ARG A 122 -10.66 -10.25 -13.22
N TRP A 123 -10.18 -9.37 -12.34
CA TRP A 123 -9.47 -8.16 -12.73
C TRP A 123 -8.58 -7.66 -11.60
N ILE A 124 -7.70 -6.74 -11.93
CA ILE A 124 -6.85 -6.00 -11.00
C ILE A 124 -6.76 -4.55 -11.45
N TYR A 125 -6.81 -3.62 -10.50
CA TYR A 125 -6.62 -2.20 -10.74
C TYR A 125 -5.59 -1.63 -9.77
N GLN A 126 -4.46 -1.19 -10.30
CA GLN A 126 -3.36 -0.65 -9.52
C GLN A 126 -3.54 0.85 -9.30
N THR A 127 -3.42 1.30 -8.04
CA THR A 127 -3.57 2.73 -7.68
C THR A 127 -2.23 3.45 -7.55
N VAL A 128 -1.13 2.70 -7.39
CA VAL A 128 0.24 3.21 -7.38
C VAL A 128 1.14 2.27 -8.16
N HIS A 129 1.79 2.78 -9.20
CA HIS A 129 2.75 2.02 -9.98
C HIS A 129 4.10 1.99 -9.28
N HIS A 130 4.70 0.81 -9.15
CA HIS A 130 5.99 0.59 -8.53
C HIS A 130 6.16 1.38 -7.23
N ASP A 131 5.34 1.03 -6.26
CA ASP A 131 5.19 1.76 -5.01
C ASP A 131 6.47 1.68 -4.15
N LEU A 132 7.12 2.82 -3.94
CA LEU A 132 8.32 2.98 -3.10
C LEU A 132 8.03 3.82 -1.84
N TRP A 133 6.77 4.09 -1.55
CA TRP A 133 6.32 5.01 -0.49
C TRP A 133 5.36 4.35 0.49
N ASP A 134 5.07 3.06 0.31
CA ASP A 134 4.05 2.33 1.07
C ASP A 134 2.67 3.02 1.00
N MET A 135 2.26 3.36 -0.24
CA MET A 135 0.96 3.94 -0.57
C MET A 135 -0.05 2.88 -0.99
N ASP A 136 0.06 1.71 -0.39
CA ASP A 136 -0.83 0.57 -0.60
C ASP A 136 -2.28 0.87 -0.17
N ILE A 137 -3.18 -0.08 -0.43
CA ILE A 137 -4.60 0.12 -0.17
C ILE A 137 -4.97 -0.46 1.20
N PRO A 138 -5.36 0.40 2.18
CA PRO A 138 -5.55 -0.02 3.57
C PRO A 138 -6.95 -0.54 3.87
N SER A 139 -7.94 -0.29 3.00
CA SER A 139 -9.35 -0.56 3.28
C SER A 139 -10.09 -1.12 2.09
N GLY A 140 -11.10 -1.95 2.35
CA GLY A 140 -12.01 -2.45 1.31
C GLY A 140 -12.79 -1.33 0.61
N PRO A 141 -13.11 -1.49 -0.68
CA PRO A 141 -13.90 -0.52 -1.41
C PRO A 141 -15.35 -0.48 -0.90
N SER A 142 -15.97 0.69 -0.98
CA SER A 142 -17.41 0.84 -0.76
C SER A 142 -18.18 0.62 -2.06
N MET A 143 -19.21 -0.21 -2.04
CA MET A 143 -20.04 -0.48 -3.20
C MET A 143 -21.16 0.55 -3.34
N VAL A 144 -21.45 0.95 -4.59
CA VAL A 144 -22.53 1.85 -4.94
C VAL A 144 -22.98 1.56 -6.37
N ASP A 145 -24.25 1.77 -6.66
CA ASP A 145 -24.76 1.73 -8.04
C ASP A 145 -24.87 3.17 -8.54
N LEU A 146 -24.29 3.43 -9.70
CA LEU A 146 -24.24 4.75 -10.31
C LEU A 146 -25.05 4.78 -11.61
N PRO A 147 -25.68 5.92 -11.95
CA PRO A 147 -26.34 6.06 -13.24
C PRO A 147 -25.31 6.09 -14.37
N GLY A 148 -25.50 5.25 -15.37
CA GLY A 148 -24.72 5.27 -16.60
C GLY A 148 -25.23 6.33 -17.59
N PRO A 149 -24.47 6.58 -18.67
CA PRO A 149 -24.78 7.63 -19.65
C PRO A 149 -26.09 7.43 -20.41
N ASN A 150 -26.56 6.21 -20.48
CA ASN A 150 -27.85 5.87 -21.19
C ASN A 150 -28.99 5.57 -20.20
N GLY A 151 -28.81 5.88 -18.91
CA GLY A 151 -29.80 5.62 -17.87
C GLY A 151 -29.76 4.22 -17.24
N GLU A 152 -28.83 3.37 -17.64
CA GLU A 152 -28.57 2.08 -17.01
C GLU A 152 -27.96 2.27 -15.61
N SER A 153 -28.07 1.24 -14.77
CA SER A 153 -27.36 1.19 -13.48
C SER A 153 -26.00 0.51 -13.66
N ILE A 154 -24.93 1.20 -13.31
CA ILE A 154 -23.58 0.66 -13.32
C ILE A 154 -23.21 0.23 -11.91
N PRO A 155 -22.97 -1.07 -11.66
CA PRO A 155 -22.48 -1.53 -10.39
C PRO A 155 -21.05 -1.04 -10.19
N ALA A 156 -20.87 -0.02 -9.36
CA ALA A 156 -19.57 0.61 -9.11
C ALA A 156 -19.05 0.29 -7.70
N LEU A 157 -17.76 0.42 -7.54
CA LEU A 157 -17.10 0.53 -6.25
C LEU A 157 -16.29 1.83 -6.17
N VAL A 158 -16.14 2.35 -4.96
CA VAL A 158 -15.27 3.49 -4.68
C VAL A 158 -14.15 3.00 -3.79
N GLN A 159 -12.93 2.99 -4.33
CA GLN A 159 -11.72 2.64 -3.60
C GLN A 159 -11.05 3.91 -3.10
N SER A 160 -10.97 4.07 -1.79
CA SER A 160 -10.18 5.09 -1.12
C SER A 160 -8.71 4.65 -1.01
N THR A 161 -7.80 5.61 -0.95
CA THR A 161 -6.35 5.35 -0.93
C THR A 161 -5.65 6.12 0.18
N LYS A 162 -4.47 5.65 0.60
CA LYS A 162 -3.56 6.39 1.49
C LYS A 162 -3.20 7.78 0.94
N ARG A 163 -3.28 7.97 -0.38
CA ARG A 163 -3.03 9.26 -1.05
C ARG A 163 -4.14 10.29 -0.85
N GLY A 164 -5.35 9.85 -0.43
CA GLY A 164 -6.52 10.71 -0.28
C GLY A 164 -7.37 10.83 -1.55
N GLU A 165 -7.18 9.96 -2.51
CA GLU A 165 -7.92 9.90 -3.76
C GLU A 165 -8.94 8.77 -3.76
N PHE A 166 -9.94 8.89 -4.62
CA PHE A 166 -11.06 7.97 -4.77
C PHE A 166 -11.13 7.48 -6.20
N PHE A 167 -10.87 6.19 -6.41
CA PHE A 167 -11.03 5.53 -7.69
C PHE A 167 -12.44 4.94 -7.78
N VAL A 168 -13.18 5.30 -8.82
CA VAL A 168 -14.54 4.80 -9.07
C VAL A 168 -14.50 3.81 -10.22
N LEU A 169 -14.63 2.53 -9.88
CA LEU A 169 -14.42 1.42 -10.82
C LEU A 169 -15.72 0.61 -11.01
N ASP A 170 -15.94 0.09 -12.20
CA ASP A 170 -17.01 -0.89 -12.47
C ASP A 170 -16.66 -2.21 -11.77
N ARG A 171 -17.53 -2.70 -10.91
CA ARG A 171 -17.35 -3.93 -10.13
C ARG A 171 -17.10 -5.17 -10.99
N ARG A 172 -17.60 -5.17 -12.24
CA ARG A 172 -17.51 -6.30 -13.16
C ARG A 172 -16.17 -6.40 -13.86
N THR A 173 -15.53 -5.25 -14.14
CA THR A 173 -14.38 -5.16 -15.04
C THR A 173 -13.13 -4.54 -14.44
N GLY A 174 -13.28 -3.76 -13.34
CA GLY A 174 -12.19 -2.97 -12.76
C GLY A 174 -11.88 -1.70 -13.54
N GLU A 175 -12.56 -1.42 -14.64
CA GLU A 175 -12.34 -0.21 -15.41
C GLU A 175 -12.98 1.02 -14.75
N PRO A 176 -12.41 2.21 -14.94
CA PRO A 176 -13.04 3.45 -14.46
C PRO A 176 -14.45 3.62 -15.04
N VAL A 177 -15.42 3.92 -14.17
CA VAL A 177 -16.81 4.14 -14.58
C VAL A 177 -16.90 5.39 -15.47
N PRO A 178 -17.72 5.39 -16.53
CA PRO A 178 -18.01 6.57 -17.34
C PRO A 178 -18.38 7.79 -16.47
N GLY A 179 -17.73 8.92 -16.73
CA GLY A 179 -17.85 10.12 -15.90
C GLY A 179 -16.84 10.24 -14.76
N TYR A 180 -16.08 9.18 -14.48
CA TYR A 180 -15.02 9.17 -13.46
C TYR A 180 -13.64 8.76 -14.03
N PRO A 181 -13.13 9.48 -15.03
CA PRO A 181 -11.90 9.10 -15.70
C PRO A 181 -10.69 9.18 -14.77
N VAL A 182 -9.70 8.35 -15.07
CA VAL A 182 -8.38 8.35 -14.46
C VAL A 182 -7.35 8.73 -15.53
N ALA A 183 -6.41 9.61 -15.18
CA ALA A 183 -5.35 10.04 -16.08
C ALA A 183 -3.98 9.75 -15.47
N GLU A 184 -3.05 9.28 -16.30
CA GLU A 184 -1.65 9.18 -15.94
C GLU A 184 -1.04 10.58 -15.88
N LYS A 185 -0.43 10.95 -14.76
CA LYS A 185 0.27 12.23 -14.60
C LYS A 185 1.74 12.00 -14.28
N PRO A 186 2.65 12.79 -14.86
CA PRO A 186 4.06 12.75 -14.53
C PRO A 186 4.30 12.99 -13.04
N VAL A 187 5.29 12.27 -12.49
CA VAL A 187 5.74 12.40 -11.10
C VAL A 187 7.26 12.57 -11.03
N PRO A 188 7.81 13.04 -9.89
CA PRO A 188 9.25 13.17 -9.74
C PRO A 188 9.97 11.83 -9.94
N THR A 189 11.08 11.86 -10.70
CA THR A 189 11.92 10.69 -10.93
C THR A 189 13.38 10.93 -10.54
N ALA A 190 13.74 12.18 -10.23
CA ALA A 190 15.10 12.53 -9.87
C ALA A 190 15.52 11.92 -8.52
N GLY A 191 16.77 11.45 -8.45
CA GLY A 191 17.36 10.92 -7.21
C GLY A 191 16.99 9.49 -6.87
N HIS A 192 16.27 8.76 -7.73
CA HIS A 192 16.06 7.33 -7.56
C HIS A 192 17.38 6.55 -7.56
N LEU A 193 17.37 5.36 -6.98
CA LEU A 193 18.55 4.50 -6.91
C LEU A 193 18.89 3.91 -8.29
N ALA A 194 20.18 3.74 -8.57
CA ALA A 194 20.63 3.21 -9.85
C ALA A 194 20.27 1.73 -10.09
N ASP A 195 20.02 1.00 -9.02
CA ASP A 195 19.65 -0.43 -9.01
C ASP A 195 18.14 -0.62 -8.77
N ASP A 196 17.37 0.44 -8.88
CA ASP A 196 15.91 0.42 -8.82
C ASP A 196 15.34 1.23 -9.99
N ARG A 197 14.05 1.11 -10.20
CA ARG A 197 13.30 1.91 -11.17
C ARG A 197 12.28 2.78 -10.45
N VAL A 198 11.76 3.75 -11.12
CA VAL A 198 10.64 4.56 -10.67
C VAL A 198 9.64 4.68 -11.81
N SER A 199 8.37 4.61 -11.52
CA SER A 199 7.35 4.88 -12.54
C SER A 199 7.40 6.37 -12.91
N PRO A 200 7.45 6.71 -14.20
CA PRO A 200 7.46 8.11 -14.63
C PRO A 200 6.11 8.79 -14.47
N THR A 201 5.05 8.01 -14.31
CA THR A 201 3.67 8.50 -14.12
C THR A 201 2.97 7.72 -13.01
N GLN A 202 1.90 8.31 -12.50
CA GLN A 202 0.98 7.67 -11.57
C GLN A 202 -0.47 7.96 -11.96
N PRO A 203 -1.43 7.05 -11.64
CA PRO A 203 -2.82 7.24 -11.96
C PRO A 203 -3.50 8.25 -11.02
N TYR A 204 -4.25 9.19 -11.58
CA TYR A 204 -5.00 10.21 -10.85
C TYR A 204 -6.46 10.24 -11.28
N PRO A 205 -7.43 10.03 -10.38
CA PRO A 205 -8.83 10.34 -10.65
C PRO A 205 -9.00 11.82 -10.95
N THR A 206 -9.75 12.17 -12.00
CA THR A 206 -9.84 13.55 -12.47
C THR A 206 -11.22 14.19 -12.28
N ALA A 207 -12.23 13.39 -11.94
CA ALA A 207 -13.60 13.86 -11.73
C ALA A 207 -14.06 13.79 -10.27
N MET A 208 -13.42 12.98 -9.44
CA MET A 208 -13.73 12.92 -8.00
C MET A 208 -13.04 14.07 -7.26
N PRO A 209 -13.69 14.63 -6.22
CA PRO A 209 -12.97 15.45 -5.25
C PRO A 209 -11.81 14.66 -4.64
N SER A 210 -10.68 15.31 -4.38
CA SER A 210 -9.52 14.71 -3.74
C SER A 210 -9.34 15.28 -2.33
N LEU A 211 -8.95 14.42 -1.39
CA LEU A 211 -8.46 14.81 -0.07
C LEU A 211 -6.92 14.86 -0.03
N THR A 212 -6.25 14.60 -1.15
CA THR A 212 -4.80 14.74 -1.26
C THR A 212 -4.40 16.18 -0.90
N PRO A 213 -3.51 16.36 0.07
CA PRO A 213 -3.05 17.70 0.42
C PRO A 213 -2.20 18.29 -0.72
N PRO A 214 -2.12 19.61 -0.84
CA PRO A 214 -1.18 20.25 -1.75
C PRO A 214 0.27 19.94 -1.35
N ASP A 215 1.16 19.96 -2.33
CA ASP A 215 2.60 19.80 -2.08
C ASP A 215 3.11 20.80 -1.06
N LEU A 216 4.00 20.32 -0.19
CA LEU A 216 4.59 21.13 0.88
C LEU A 216 5.51 22.23 0.31
N LYS A 217 5.47 23.37 0.97
CA LYS A 217 6.43 24.47 0.77
C LYS A 217 7.13 24.75 2.09
N GLU A 218 8.30 25.37 2.05
CA GLU A 218 9.00 25.78 3.26
C GLU A 218 8.14 26.70 4.16
N SER A 219 7.28 27.53 3.55
CA SER A 219 6.34 28.39 4.27
C SER A 219 5.30 27.65 5.10
N ASP A 220 5.05 26.38 4.78
CA ASP A 220 4.06 25.55 5.46
C ASP A 220 4.62 24.88 6.71
N MET A 221 5.92 25.05 6.96
CA MET A 221 6.56 24.47 8.13
C MET A 221 6.10 25.18 9.39
N TRP A 222 5.63 24.39 10.33
CA TRP A 222 5.03 24.84 11.58
C TRP A 222 5.90 24.49 12.79
N GLY A 223 5.71 25.22 13.88
CA GLY A 223 6.30 24.93 15.17
C GLY A 223 5.55 25.70 16.28
N ALA A 224 5.54 25.14 17.49
CA ALA A 224 4.93 25.78 18.65
C ALA A 224 5.69 27.04 19.08
N THR A 225 6.96 27.12 18.75
CA THR A 225 7.84 28.28 18.95
C THR A 225 8.55 28.64 17.67
N LEU A 226 9.13 29.84 17.60
CA LEU A 226 9.96 30.26 16.47
C LEU A 226 11.17 29.36 16.26
N LEU A 227 11.72 28.78 17.34
CA LEU A 227 12.85 27.87 17.26
C LEU A 227 12.45 26.53 16.63
N ASP A 228 11.34 25.95 17.04
CA ASP A 228 10.83 24.70 16.46
C ASP A 228 10.52 24.89 14.97
N GLN A 229 9.84 26.00 14.62
CA GLN A 229 9.56 26.33 13.23
C GLN A 229 10.85 26.49 12.41
N MET A 230 11.85 27.14 12.97
CA MET A 230 13.15 27.30 12.32
C MET A 230 13.81 25.93 12.06
N ILE A 231 13.77 25.01 13.03
CA ILE A 231 14.29 23.65 12.87
C ILE A 231 13.56 22.93 11.74
N CYS A 232 12.24 22.92 11.74
CA CYS A 232 11.43 22.28 10.69
C CYS A 232 11.75 22.87 9.30
N ARG A 233 11.96 24.18 9.18
CA ARG A 233 12.34 24.83 7.92
C ARG A 233 13.75 24.46 7.47
N ILE A 234 14.70 24.34 8.39
CA ILE A 234 16.06 23.87 8.09
C ILE A 234 16.02 22.44 7.58
N GLU A 235 15.31 21.55 8.28
CA GLU A 235 15.13 20.15 7.88
C GLU A 235 14.45 20.01 6.52
N TYR A 236 13.43 20.84 6.22
CA TYR A 236 12.79 20.88 4.91
C TYR A 236 13.81 21.18 3.80
N ARG A 237 14.64 22.22 3.97
CA ARG A 237 15.66 22.60 2.99
C ARG A 237 16.77 21.57 2.81
N GLN A 238 17.07 20.80 3.84
CA GLN A 238 18.09 19.75 3.78
C GLN A 238 17.56 18.43 3.19
N SER A 239 16.25 18.25 3.15
CA SER A 239 15.60 17.04 2.64
C SER A 239 15.42 17.11 1.11
N ALA A 240 15.19 15.94 0.51
CA ALA A 240 14.69 15.84 -0.86
C ALA A 240 13.16 15.91 -0.83
N TYR A 241 12.60 16.81 -1.61
CA TYR A 241 11.16 16.91 -1.81
C TYR A 241 10.83 17.74 -3.06
N ASP A 242 10.29 17.07 -4.06
CA ASP A 242 9.85 17.63 -5.34
C ASP A 242 8.34 17.41 -5.55
N GLY A 243 7.60 17.23 -4.45
CA GLY A 243 6.17 16.88 -4.43
C GLY A 243 5.90 15.43 -4.06
N GLN A 244 4.63 15.04 -4.15
CA GLN A 244 4.22 13.66 -3.94
C GLN A 244 5.00 12.72 -4.88
N PHE A 245 5.36 11.54 -4.39
CA PHE A 245 6.18 10.56 -5.12
C PHE A 245 7.63 10.95 -5.37
N THR A 246 8.20 11.87 -4.60
CA THR A 246 9.66 12.05 -4.59
C THR A 246 10.32 10.73 -4.19
N PRO A 247 11.20 10.13 -5.03
CA PRO A 247 11.79 8.83 -4.74
C PRO A 247 12.62 8.84 -3.47
N PRO A 248 12.67 7.75 -2.69
CA PRO A 248 13.60 7.60 -1.58
C PRO A 248 15.05 7.76 -2.03
N HIS A 249 15.82 8.61 -1.34
CA HIS A 249 17.21 8.91 -1.67
C HIS A 249 18.18 8.12 -0.79
N LEU A 250 19.34 7.78 -1.36
CA LEU A 250 20.45 7.19 -0.63
C LEU A 250 21.19 8.28 0.17
N GLY A 251 21.36 8.08 1.47
CA GLY A 251 22.13 8.96 2.36
C GLY A 251 21.54 10.35 2.57
N LYS A 252 20.39 10.64 1.97
CA LYS A 252 19.68 11.91 2.14
C LYS A 252 18.25 11.63 2.57
N THR A 253 17.74 12.41 3.51
CA THR A 253 16.34 12.32 3.93
C THR A 253 15.42 12.77 2.81
N THR A 254 14.39 11.98 2.53
CA THR A 254 13.29 12.30 1.62
C THR A 254 12.03 12.54 2.45
N ILE A 255 11.32 13.63 2.18
CA ILE A 255 10.01 13.89 2.79
C ILE A 255 8.96 13.14 1.98
N VAL A 256 8.07 12.43 2.68
CA VAL A 256 6.88 11.78 2.10
C VAL A 256 5.64 12.46 2.65
N TYR A 257 4.84 13.06 1.76
CA TYR A 257 3.62 13.75 2.12
C TYR A 257 2.58 13.72 0.98
N PRO A 258 1.37 13.21 1.22
CA PRO A 258 0.98 12.46 2.42
C PRO A 258 1.82 11.20 2.59
N ALA A 259 1.91 10.72 3.83
CA ALA A 259 2.75 9.57 4.14
C ALA A 259 1.95 8.27 4.25
N PHE A 260 2.64 7.17 4.52
CA PHE A 260 2.09 5.83 4.54
C PHE A 260 1.10 5.53 5.69
N TYR A 261 0.99 6.39 6.69
CA TYR A 261 -0.16 6.35 7.61
C TYR A 261 -1.45 6.81 6.95
N GLY A 262 -1.37 7.32 5.73
CA GLY A 262 -2.48 7.61 4.86
C GLY A 262 -3.28 8.85 5.20
N VAL A 263 -3.80 9.50 4.16
CA VAL A 263 -4.92 10.45 4.30
C VAL A 263 -6.16 9.69 4.74
N ILE A 264 -6.40 8.54 4.12
CA ILE A 264 -7.43 7.57 4.51
C ILE A 264 -6.71 6.24 4.75
N ASP A 265 -6.98 5.62 5.88
CA ASP A 265 -6.41 4.35 6.28
C ASP A 265 -7.52 3.33 6.58
N TRP A 266 -7.38 2.47 7.57
CA TRP A 266 -8.28 1.34 7.88
C TRP A 266 -9.75 1.70 7.96
N GLN A 267 -10.05 2.90 8.43
CA GLN A 267 -11.41 3.39 8.55
C GLN A 267 -12.14 3.44 7.19
N GLY A 268 -11.38 3.54 6.08
CA GLY A 268 -11.97 3.62 4.75
C GLY A 268 -12.94 4.79 4.60
N ILE A 269 -14.01 4.54 3.86
CA ILE A 269 -15.07 5.50 3.59
C ILE A 269 -16.44 4.88 3.83
N THR A 270 -17.42 5.76 4.04
CA THR A 270 -18.84 5.37 4.07
C THR A 270 -19.62 6.14 3.02
N ILE A 271 -20.50 5.45 2.29
CA ILE A 271 -21.38 6.06 1.31
C ILE A 271 -22.83 5.97 1.80
N ASP A 272 -23.52 7.11 1.84
CA ASP A 272 -24.97 7.18 2.00
C ASP A 272 -25.61 7.47 0.62
N PRO A 273 -26.11 6.45 -0.07
CA PRO A 273 -26.65 6.63 -1.42
C PRO A 273 -27.95 7.43 -1.44
N GLN A 274 -28.71 7.42 -0.34
CA GLN A 274 -29.96 8.17 -0.24
C GLN A 274 -29.71 9.68 -0.17
N ARG A 275 -28.72 10.09 0.62
CA ARG A 275 -28.32 11.49 0.75
C ARG A 275 -27.27 11.92 -0.26
N LYS A 276 -26.76 10.98 -1.05
CA LYS A 276 -25.65 11.18 -2.01
C LYS A 276 -24.41 11.77 -1.35
N LEU A 277 -24.05 11.21 -0.20
CA LEU A 277 -22.90 11.63 0.59
C LEU A 277 -21.85 10.54 0.62
N LEU A 278 -20.59 10.94 0.49
CA LEU A 278 -19.42 10.17 0.82
C LEU A 278 -18.79 10.80 2.06
N LEU A 279 -18.55 9.99 3.08
CA LEU A 279 -17.95 10.41 4.35
C LEU A 279 -16.57 9.77 4.46
N ALA A 280 -15.56 10.59 4.72
CA ALA A 280 -14.18 10.18 4.92
C ALA A 280 -13.56 10.93 6.08
N ASN A 281 -12.66 10.26 6.81
CA ASN A 281 -11.83 10.87 7.84
C ASN A 281 -10.44 11.06 7.27
N ALA A 282 -9.91 12.28 7.29
CA ALA A 282 -8.61 12.58 6.69
C ALA A 282 -7.55 12.88 7.76
N SER A 283 -6.34 12.32 7.56
CA SER A 283 -5.16 12.58 8.37
C SER A 283 -4.00 13.07 7.49
N TYR A 284 -3.25 14.05 7.98
CA TYR A 284 -2.17 14.69 7.22
C TYR A 284 -0.86 14.71 8.02
N LEU A 285 -0.23 13.55 8.18
CA LEU A 285 1.04 13.45 8.88
C LEU A 285 2.18 13.28 7.86
N PRO A 286 3.19 14.16 7.82
CA PRO A 286 4.37 13.95 7.00
C PRO A 286 5.32 12.96 7.66
N PHE A 287 6.02 12.18 6.82
CA PHE A 287 7.08 11.28 7.24
C PHE A 287 8.39 11.61 6.53
N ARG A 288 9.44 11.02 7.02
CA ARG A 288 10.77 11.08 6.42
C ARG A 288 11.24 9.65 6.17
N ILE A 289 11.83 9.44 4.99
CA ILE A 289 12.50 8.18 4.63
C ILE A 289 13.95 8.51 4.32
N ARG A 290 14.87 7.66 4.78
CA ARG A 290 16.28 7.72 4.39
C ARG A 290 16.79 6.30 4.16
N LEU A 291 17.33 6.07 2.99
CA LEU A 291 17.99 4.82 2.67
C LEU A 291 19.49 4.95 2.97
N GLU A 292 20.03 3.97 3.66
CA GLU A 292 21.46 3.84 3.94
C GLU A 292 21.99 2.56 3.29
N LYS A 293 23.17 2.66 2.68
CA LYS A 293 23.80 1.49 2.09
C LYS A 293 24.24 0.52 3.18
N ARG A 294 23.94 -0.74 3.01
CA ARG A 294 24.39 -1.79 3.91
C ARG A 294 25.90 -1.98 3.73
N HIS A 295 26.67 -1.78 4.82
CA HIS A 295 28.12 -1.89 4.78
C HIS A 295 28.65 -3.31 4.97
N THR A 296 27.85 -4.20 5.53
CA THR A 296 28.18 -5.60 5.79
C THR A 296 27.08 -6.50 5.29
N LEU A 297 27.10 -6.78 3.97
CA LEU A 297 26.54 -8.01 3.51
C LEU A 297 27.54 -9.10 3.88
N GLU A 298 27.28 -9.85 4.92
CA GLU A 298 27.97 -11.13 5.10
C GLU A 298 27.50 -12.06 3.99
N GLY A 299 28.17 -12.00 2.87
CA GLY A 299 28.01 -12.85 1.69
C GLY A 299 26.67 -12.73 0.94
N PRO A 300 26.68 -12.93 -0.37
CA PRO A 300 25.46 -13.03 -1.15
C PRO A 300 24.66 -14.25 -0.68
N GLY A 301 23.47 -14.02 -0.13
CA GLY A 301 22.53 -15.07 0.26
C GLY A 301 22.63 -15.61 1.68
N THR A 302 23.52 -15.10 2.53
CA THR A 302 23.45 -15.40 3.97
C THR A 302 22.45 -14.48 4.65
N LEU A 303 21.22 -14.96 4.74
CA LEU A 303 20.30 -14.42 5.75
C LEU A 303 20.98 -14.57 7.12
N PRO A 304 20.97 -13.54 7.99
CA PRO A 304 21.23 -13.77 9.39
C PRO A 304 20.29 -14.90 9.81
N LYS A 305 20.79 -15.94 10.45
CA LYS A 305 19.92 -16.93 11.06
C LYS A 305 19.12 -16.21 12.14
N TRP A 306 17.92 -15.77 11.77
CA TRP A 306 16.99 -15.27 12.76
C TRP A 306 16.58 -16.48 13.63
N ASP A 307 17.09 -16.49 14.85
CA ASP A 307 16.82 -17.56 15.83
C ASP A 307 15.53 -17.31 16.63
N GLY A 308 14.72 -16.31 16.21
CA GLY A 308 13.51 -15.89 16.92
C GLY A 308 13.78 -15.13 18.22
N LYS A 309 15.03 -14.79 18.52
CA LYS A 309 15.45 -14.11 19.75
C LYS A 309 16.36 -12.91 19.51
N GLY A 310 16.38 -12.39 18.29
CA GLY A 310 17.22 -11.25 17.96
C GLY A 310 16.77 -10.01 18.73
N GLU A 311 17.61 -9.47 19.59
CA GLU A 311 17.53 -8.05 19.94
C GLU A 311 17.70 -7.27 18.64
N GLU A 312 16.76 -6.38 18.32
CA GLU A 312 16.92 -5.41 17.26
C GLU A 312 18.27 -4.73 17.45
N PRO A 313 19.08 -4.58 16.39
CA PRO A 313 20.24 -3.72 16.48
C PRO A 313 19.73 -2.32 16.78
N ALA A 314 19.76 -1.93 18.04
CA ALA A 314 19.37 -0.60 18.47
C ALA A 314 20.21 0.41 17.69
N ALA A 315 19.55 1.15 16.81
CA ALA A 315 20.16 2.27 16.12
C ALA A 315 20.60 3.26 17.21
N LYS A 316 21.90 3.31 17.48
CA LYS A 316 22.45 4.27 18.42
C LYS A 316 22.23 5.67 17.84
N GLY A 317 21.29 6.41 18.40
CA GLY A 317 21.34 7.86 18.31
C GLY A 317 20.10 8.60 17.81
N ASP A 318 19.22 8.02 17.04
CA ASP A 318 17.97 8.68 16.62
C ASP A 318 16.77 7.75 16.83
N ALA A 319 15.65 8.31 17.30
CA ALA A 319 14.41 7.57 17.54
C ALA A 319 13.71 7.19 16.21
N LEU A 320 14.46 6.63 15.26
CA LEU A 320 14.01 6.24 13.93
C LEU A 320 13.56 4.78 13.98
N SER A 321 12.37 4.52 13.47
CA SER A 321 11.97 3.15 13.12
C SER A 321 12.91 2.66 12.02
N VAL A 322 13.49 1.49 12.20
CA VAL A 322 14.45 0.89 11.27
C VAL A 322 13.77 -0.29 10.61
N SER A 323 13.70 -0.26 9.30
CA SER A 323 13.37 -1.42 8.50
C SER A 323 14.68 -2.08 8.05
N PRO A 324 15.06 -3.18 8.69
CA PRO A 324 16.39 -3.75 8.48
C PRO A 324 16.58 -4.35 7.09
N ASP A 325 15.50 -4.77 6.42
CA ASP A 325 15.49 -5.29 5.06
C ASP A 325 16.64 -6.25 4.78
N TYR A 326 16.86 -7.23 5.66
CA TYR A 326 17.96 -8.18 5.54
C TYR A 326 17.94 -8.88 4.18
N GLY A 327 19.12 -8.97 3.55
CA GLY A 327 19.29 -9.56 2.23
C GLY A 327 19.13 -8.55 1.07
N THR A 328 18.75 -7.31 1.36
CA THR A 328 18.76 -6.22 0.39
C THR A 328 20.00 -5.33 0.55
N PRO A 329 20.39 -4.52 -0.46
CA PRO A 329 21.55 -3.65 -0.36
C PRO A 329 21.35 -2.42 0.53
N TYR A 330 20.15 -2.19 1.04
CA TYR A 330 19.80 -0.99 1.81
C TYR A 330 19.15 -1.30 3.15
N ILE A 331 19.17 -0.31 4.02
CA ILE A 331 18.42 -0.23 5.27
C ILE A 331 17.54 1.01 5.15
N ALA A 332 16.24 0.88 5.39
CA ALA A 332 15.34 2.01 5.40
C ALA A 332 15.12 2.53 6.82
N TYR A 333 15.24 3.85 6.98
CA TYR A 333 14.88 4.57 8.19
C TYR A 333 13.63 5.39 7.92
N THR A 334 12.57 5.13 8.65
CA THR A 334 11.27 5.79 8.45
C THR A 334 10.77 6.41 9.75
N ASN A 335 10.26 7.65 9.69
CA ASN A 335 9.75 8.33 10.88
C ASN A 335 8.66 9.34 10.56
N PRO A 336 7.72 9.54 11.50
CA PRO A 336 6.95 10.77 11.54
C PRO A 336 7.88 11.98 11.56
N TRP A 337 7.58 12.98 10.77
CA TRP A 337 8.38 14.21 10.79
C TRP A 337 7.90 15.15 11.90
N LEU A 338 8.53 15.00 13.05
CA LEU A 338 8.23 15.74 14.26
C LEU A 338 9.36 16.70 14.60
N ASN A 339 9.01 17.82 15.21
CA ASN A 339 9.98 18.76 15.80
C ASN A 339 10.51 18.23 17.15
N PRO A 340 11.48 18.89 17.80
CA PRO A 340 12.00 18.46 19.09
C PRO A 340 10.97 18.33 20.21
N LEU A 341 9.83 18.99 20.10
CA LEU A 341 8.72 18.86 21.04
C LEU A 341 7.74 17.72 20.69
N GLN A 342 8.11 16.85 19.75
CA GLN A 342 7.28 15.74 19.27
C GLN A 342 5.95 16.20 18.62
N ILE A 343 5.95 17.36 17.98
CA ILE A 343 4.82 17.92 17.27
C ILE A 343 5.12 17.89 15.77
N PRO A 344 4.16 17.54 14.89
CA PRO A 344 4.40 17.50 13.45
C PRO A 344 4.93 18.84 12.91
N CYS A 345 5.96 18.77 12.05
CA CYS A 345 6.52 19.94 11.37
C CYS A 345 5.55 20.54 10.33
N LYS A 346 4.47 19.83 10.00
CA LYS A 346 3.32 20.32 9.23
C LYS A 346 2.08 20.20 10.11
N GLY A 347 1.45 21.31 10.38
CA GLY A 347 0.20 21.39 11.09
C GLY A 347 -1.04 21.35 10.20
#